data_f3e9ada4fed85780a3f2e08240216b9f
#
_entry.id   f3e9ada4fed85780a3f2e08240216b9f
#
_cell.length_a   1.000
_cell.length_b   1.000
_cell.length_c   1.000
_cell.angle_alpha   90.00
_cell.angle_beta   90.00
_cell.angle_gamma   90.00
#
_symmetry.space_group_name_H-M   'P 1'
#
loop_
_entity.id
_entity.type
_entity.pdbx_description
1 polymer ?
#
loop_
_entity_poly.entity_id
_entity_poly.type
_entity_poly.pdbx_seq_one_letter_code
_entity_poly.pdbx_strand_id
1 'polypeptide(L)'
;MSDRITVIRDGSTIETIENPDHNIDEGRIIKGMVGREMTDRFPEREHNISKELGLEVKDWTVYHPTFEGKIVDKKVSFNVHKGEIVGFAGLQGAGRTELARSIFGKSYGKNITGQLFINGKEVHLKNEKAAIAAGLAYVTEDRKENGLVLSQTIRENTTMAKLEKICKHGIVDMDEERKVAEDYREKMHTKCPSVEQAVGNLSGGNQQKVLLSKWMFADPEVLILDEPTRGIDVGAKYEIYGIMNKLVEMGKSVIMISSEMPELLGMCDRIYVMNEGKIVGELEASEATQELIMSNILKDDQK
;
A
#
# COMPACT_ATOMS: atom_id res chain seq x y z
N MET A 1 0.98 -24.64 22.64
CA MET A 1 2.32 -24.03 22.39
C MET A 1 3.30 -25.16 22.09
N SER A 2 4.35 -24.88 21.33
CA SER A 2 5.32 -25.91 20.92
C SER A 2 6.49 -25.96 21.91
N ASP A 3 6.99 -27.17 22.18
CA ASP A 3 8.16 -27.41 23.06
C ASP A 3 9.49 -27.12 22.36
N ARG A 4 9.43 -27.02 21.01
CA ARG A 4 10.61 -26.80 20.17
C ARG A 4 10.21 -25.98 18.95
N ILE A 5 11.01 -24.97 18.59
CA ILE A 5 10.81 -24.10 17.43
C ILE A 5 12.03 -24.17 16.53
N THR A 6 11.85 -24.58 15.28
CA THR A 6 12.92 -24.57 14.28
C THR A 6 12.73 -23.37 13.35
N VAL A 7 13.72 -22.50 13.31
CA VAL A 7 13.75 -21.33 12.43
C VAL A 7 14.34 -21.71 11.08
N ILE A 8 13.59 -21.46 10.01
CA ILE A 8 14.00 -21.76 8.63
C ILE A 8 14.06 -20.45 7.85
N ARG A 9 15.13 -20.27 7.07
CA ARG A 9 15.29 -19.14 6.14
C ARG A 9 15.91 -19.60 4.83
N ASP A 10 15.34 -19.18 3.70
CA ASP A 10 15.82 -19.53 2.35
C ASP A 10 16.03 -21.04 2.14
N GLY A 11 15.15 -21.87 2.71
CA GLY A 11 15.21 -23.34 2.65
C GLY A 11 16.23 -24.02 3.56
N SER A 12 16.93 -23.25 4.39
CA SER A 12 17.94 -23.76 5.33
C SER A 12 17.49 -23.59 6.79
N THR A 13 17.76 -24.57 7.63
CA THR A 13 17.59 -24.47 9.08
C THR A 13 18.66 -23.54 9.65
N ILE A 14 18.24 -22.45 10.29
CA ILE A 14 19.13 -21.48 10.94
C ILE A 14 19.44 -21.92 12.36
N GLU A 15 18.40 -22.21 13.14
CA GLU A 15 18.55 -22.74 14.51
C GLU A 15 17.29 -23.52 14.91
N THR A 16 17.45 -24.36 15.94
CA THR A 16 16.34 -24.98 16.65
C THR A 16 16.40 -24.57 18.12
N ILE A 17 15.33 -23.96 18.60
CA ILE A 17 15.24 -23.40 19.94
C ILE A 17 14.37 -24.34 20.78
N GLU A 18 14.89 -24.81 21.91
CA GLU A 18 14.10 -25.52 22.90
C GLU A 18 13.25 -24.54 23.69
N ASN A 19 11.98 -24.86 23.92
CA ASN A 19 11.01 -23.97 24.56
C ASN A 19 10.21 -24.72 25.66
N PRO A 20 10.87 -25.32 26.64
CA PRO A 20 10.21 -26.12 27.68
C PRO A 20 9.29 -25.29 28.57
N ASP A 21 9.63 -24.01 28.77
CA ASP A 21 8.87 -23.09 29.64
C ASP A 21 7.82 -22.29 28.88
N HIS A 22 7.65 -22.52 27.57
CA HIS A 22 6.74 -21.81 26.67
C HIS A 22 6.88 -20.28 26.72
N ASN A 23 8.08 -19.79 27.03
CA ASN A 23 8.43 -18.37 27.14
C ASN A 23 9.63 -18.05 26.25
N ILE A 24 9.36 -17.85 24.97
CA ILE A 24 10.41 -17.55 23.98
C ILE A 24 10.39 -16.09 23.59
N ASP A 25 11.56 -15.52 23.40
CA ASP A 25 11.73 -14.20 22.84
C ASP A 25 11.39 -14.22 21.34
N GLU A 26 10.29 -13.57 20.95
CA GLU A 26 9.89 -13.40 19.55
C GLU A 26 10.98 -12.71 18.73
N GLY A 27 11.73 -11.78 19.32
CA GLY A 27 12.82 -11.06 18.67
C GLY A 27 13.90 -12.00 18.16
N ARG A 28 14.22 -13.06 18.93
CA ARG A 28 15.17 -14.10 18.53
C ARG A 28 14.68 -14.88 17.30
N ILE A 29 13.40 -15.24 17.27
CA ILE A 29 12.80 -15.94 16.14
C ILE A 29 12.85 -15.04 14.90
N ILE A 30 12.41 -13.79 15.03
CA ILE A 30 12.41 -12.81 13.94
C ILE A 30 13.82 -12.56 13.42
N LYS A 31 14.80 -12.39 14.32
CA LYS A 31 16.23 -12.26 13.93
C LYS A 31 16.71 -13.46 13.11
N GLY A 32 16.38 -14.67 13.51
CA GLY A 32 16.72 -15.87 12.76
C GLY A 32 16.08 -15.93 11.39
N MET A 33 14.79 -15.57 11.28
CA MET A 33 14.04 -15.55 10.02
C MET A 33 14.52 -14.45 9.06
N VAL A 34 14.81 -13.26 9.56
CA VAL A 34 15.17 -12.06 8.76
C VAL A 34 16.69 -11.96 8.53
N GLY A 35 17.51 -12.52 9.44
CA GLY A 35 18.98 -12.53 9.35
C GLY A 35 19.68 -11.31 9.93
N ARG A 36 18.93 -10.38 10.53
CA ARG A 36 19.43 -9.20 11.26
C ARG A 36 18.61 -8.96 12.52
N GLU A 37 19.18 -8.28 13.49
CA GLU A 37 18.39 -7.76 14.61
C GLU A 37 17.38 -6.75 14.07
N MET A 38 16.12 -6.94 14.44
CA MET A 38 15.08 -5.94 14.28
C MET A 38 14.80 -5.43 15.70
N THR A 39 15.37 -4.28 16.04
CA THR A 39 15.12 -3.61 17.31
C THR A 39 13.67 -3.18 17.42
N ASP A 40 13.08 -2.81 16.26
CA ASP A 40 11.70 -2.39 16.15
C ASP A 40 10.99 -3.09 15.00
N ARG A 41 9.70 -3.38 15.19
CA ARG A 41 8.84 -4.02 14.19
C ARG A 41 8.62 -3.12 12.97
N PHE A 42 8.70 -1.80 13.16
CA PHE A 42 8.51 -0.78 12.14
C PHE A 42 9.76 0.10 12.05
N PRO A 43 10.19 0.52 10.84
CA PRO A 43 11.31 1.43 10.71
C PRO A 43 10.94 2.83 11.22
N GLU A 44 11.83 3.41 12.01
CA GLU A 44 11.69 4.81 12.44
C GLU A 44 11.74 5.75 11.24
N ARG A 45 11.06 6.89 11.36
CA ARG A 45 11.12 7.99 10.40
C ARG A 45 10.98 9.35 11.11
N GLU A 46 11.40 10.40 10.41
CA GLU A 46 11.07 11.77 10.80
C GLU A 46 9.65 12.13 10.34
N HIS A 47 8.84 12.70 11.22
CA HIS A 47 7.47 13.10 10.93
C HIS A 47 7.44 14.58 10.49
N ASN A 48 7.84 14.83 9.24
CA ASN A 48 7.87 16.18 8.63
C ASN A 48 6.61 16.42 7.79
N ILE A 49 5.45 16.45 8.44
CA ILE A 49 4.16 16.63 7.77
C ILE A 49 3.97 18.11 7.40
N SER A 50 3.73 18.38 6.12
CA SER A 50 3.43 19.71 5.61
C SER A 50 2.01 20.14 5.98
N LYS A 51 1.77 21.46 6.02
CA LYS A 51 0.40 22.01 6.09
C LYS A 51 -0.36 21.94 4.76
N GLU A 52 0.35 21.66 3.65
CA GLU A 52 -0.26 21.54 2.34
C GLU A 52 -0.94 20.17 2.17
N LEU A 53 -2.15 20.20 1.61
CA LEU A 53 -2.88 18.98 1.26
C LEU A 53 -2.34 18.41 -0.05
N GLY A 54 -1.96 17.13 -0.02
CA GLY A 54 -1.67 16.35 -1.23
C GLY A 54 -2.94 15.80 -1.87
N LEU A 55 -3.89 15.35 -1.03
CA LEU A 55 -5.21 14.87 -1.46
C LEU A 55 -6.31 15.42 -0.57
N GLU A 56 -7.44 15.79 -1.17
CA GLU A 56 -8.68 16.09 -0.43
C GLU A 56 -9.87 15.50 -1.18
N VAL A 57 -10.74 14.82 -0.45
CA VAL A 57 -11.98 14.20 -0.94
C VAL A 57 -13.14 14.78 -0.17
N LYS A 58 -14.20 15.24 -0.89
CA LYS A 58 -15.38 15.86 -0.29
C LYS A 58 -16.67 15.19 -0.77
N ASP A 59 -17.51 14.79 0.17
CA ASP A 59 -18.86 14.23 -0.05
C ASP A 59 -18.90 13.09 -1.09
N TRP A 60 -17.86 12.25 -1.11
CA TRP A 60 -17.68 11.21 -2.10
C TRP A 60 -18.69 10.10 -1.89
N THR A 61 -19.53 9.88 -2.89
CA THR A 61 -20.59 8.85 -2.84
C THR A 61 -20.43 7.90 -4.01
N VAL A 62 -20.47 6.61 -3.74
CA VAL A 62 -20.25 5.54 -4.73
C VAL A 62 -21.40 4.57 -4.68
N TYR A 63 -22.00 4.28 -5.83
CA TYR A 63 -23.02 3.22 -5.96
C TYR A 63 -22.39 1.94 -6.47
N HIS A 64 -22.94 0.81 -6.01
CA HIS A 64 -22.49 -0.51 -6.42
C HIS A 64 -22.63 -0.70 -7.95
N PRO A 65 -21.65 -1.31 -8.65
CA PRO A 65 -21.66 -1.39 -10.11
C PRO A 65 -22.82 -2.24 -10.67
N THR A 66 -23.28 -3.28 -9.96
CA THR A 66 -24.31 -4.21 -10.41
C THR A 66 -25.64 -4.12 -9.64
N PHE A 67 -25.59 -3.92 -8.31
CA PHE A 67 -26.81 -3.85 -7.49
C PHE A 67 -27.40 -2.45 -7.53
N GLU A 68 -28.58 -2.33 -8.13
CA GLU A 68 -29.26 -1.04 -8.29
C GLU A 68 -29.66 -0.44 -6.94
N GLY A 69 -29.43 0.88 -6.78
CA GLY A 69 -29.74 1.62 -5.56
C GLY A 69 -28.83 1.35 -4.36
N LYS A 70 -27.96 0.33 -4.40
CA LYS A 70 -27.03 0.06 -3.31
C LYS A 70 -25.89 1.06 -3.30
N ILE A 71 -25.79 1.86 -2.22
CA ILE A 71 -24.69 2.77 -1.98
C ILE A 71 -23.58 2.00 -1.24
N VAL A 72 -22.37 2.10 -1.72
CA VAL A 72 -21.18 1.47 -1.13
C VAL A 72 -20.47 2.47 -0.23
N ASP A 73 -20.15 3.67 -0.75
CA ASP A 73 -19.57 4.75 0.04
C ASP A 73 -20.55 5.92 0.11
N LYS A 74 -20.73 6.48 1.31
CA LYS A 74 -21.84 7.38 1.65
C LYS A 74 -21.29 8.74 2.13
N LYS A 75 -21.10 9.70 1.22
CA LYS A 75 -20.61 11.06 1.52
C LYS A 75 -19.29 11.05 2.31
N VAL A 76 -18.35 10.23 1.86
CA VAL A 76 -17.04 10.12 2.49
C VAL A 76 -16.25 11.39 2.23
N SER A 77 -15.69 11.99 3.31
CA SER A 77 -14.81 13.15 3.24
C SER A 77 -13.57 12.90 4.09
N PHE A 78 -12.39 13.12 3.50
CA PHE A 78 -11.11 12.98 4.18
C PHE A 78 -10.02 13.78 3.44
N ASN A 79 -8.88 13.91 4.07
CA ASN A 79 -7.71 14.54 3.47
C ASN A 79 -6.40 13.84 3.86
N VAL A 80 -5.35 14.11 3.08
CA VAL A 80 -3.98 13.65 3.33
C VAL A 80 -3.03 14.79 3.06
N HIS A 81 -2.15 15.10 4.01
CA HIS A 81 -1.12 16.11 3.85
C HIS A 81 0.08 15.57 3.08
N LYS A 82 0.89 16.46 2.51
CA LYS A 82 2.18 16.09 1.95
C LYS A 82 3.12 15.65 3.08
N GLY A 83 3.83 14.55 2.86
CA GLY A 83 4.69 13.95 3.87
C GLY A 83 3.96 13.14 4.93
N GLU A 84 2.67 12.84 4.73
CA GLU A 84 1.82 12.10 5.66
C GLU A 84 1.53 10.68 5.16
N ILE A 85 1.48 9.71 6.09
CA ILE A 85 0.87 8.40 5.88
C ILE A 85 -0.47 8.36 6.63
N VAL A 86 -1.57 8.30 5.89
CA VAL A 86 -2.91 8.16 6.47
C VAL A 86 -3.37 6.72 6.35
N GLY A 87 -3.79 6.13 7.48
CA GLY A 87 -4.34 4.78 7.56
C GLY A 87 -5.85 4.74 7.38
N PHE A 88 -6.36 3.68 6.75
CA PHE A 88 -7.77 3.36 6.74
C PHE A 88 -8.02 2.05 7.46
N ALA A 89 -8.60 2.14 8.66
CA ALA A 89 -9.05 1.01 9.47
C ALA A 89 -10.52 0.67 9.19
N GLY A 90 -10.92 -0.57 9.39
CA GLY A 90 -12.31 -1.02 9.26
C GLY A 90 -12.40 -2.52 9.14
N LEU A 91 -13.60 -3.07 9.36
CA LEU A 91 -13.87 -4.49 9.16
C LEU A 91 -13.88 -4.85 7.67
N GLN A 92 -13.81 -6.15 7.37
CA GLN A 92 -13.96 -6.62 6.00
C GLN A 92 -15.33 -6.20 5.46
N GLY A 93 -15.36 -5.61 4.25
CA GLY A 93 -16.58 -5.06 3.65
C GLY A 93 -16.96 -3.66 4.12
N ALA A 94 -16.08 -2.96 4.87
CA ALA A 94 -16.33 -1.57 5.29
C ALA A 94 -16.32 -0.54 4.14
N GLY A 95 -15.88 -0.92 2.92
CA GLY A 95 -15.85 -0.05 1.74
C GLY A 95 -14.47 0.51 1.39
N ARG A 96 -13.42 0.17 2.12
CA ARG A 96 -12.07 0.76 1.96
C ARG A 96 -11.47 0.59 0.56
N THR A 97 -11.44 -0.64 0.05
CA THR A 97 -10.95 -0.98 -1.31
C THR A 97 -11.84 -0.34 -2.37
N GLU A 98 -13.16 -0.37 -2.17
CA GLU A 98 -14.13 0.24 -3.08
C GLU A 98 -13.93 1.75 -3.17
N LEU A 99 -13.75 2.43 -2.04
CA LEU A 99 -13.42 3.85 -1.96
C LEU A 99 -12.13 4.16 -2.73
N ALA A 100 -11.04 3.45 -2.42
CA ALA A 100 -9.74 3.65 -3.08
C ALA A 100 -9.83 3.48 -4.60
N ARG A 101 -10.48 2.42 -5.06
CA ARG A 101 -10.67 2.14 -6.50
C ARG A 101 -11.59 3.14 -7.17
N SER A 102 -12.61 3.64 -6.48
CA SER A 102 -13.51 4.66 -7.02
C SER A 102 -12.80 6.00 -7.22
N ILE A 103 -11.87 6.36 -6.33
CA ILE A 103 -11.01 7.56 -6.43
C ILE A 103 -9.98 7.36 -7.55
N PHE A 104 -9.39 6.16 -7.67
CA PHE A 104 -8.43 5.85 -8.73
C PHE A 104 -9.12 5.67 -10.08
N GLY A 105 -9.46 6.78 -10.73
CA GLY A 105 -10.01 6.79 -12.09
C GLY A 105 -11.37 6.13 -12.25
N LYS A 106 -12.16 6.02 -11.17
CA LYS A 106 -13.47 5.37 -11.17
C LYS A 106 -13.42 3.90 -11.59
N SER A 107 -12.34 3.20 -11.21
CA SER A 107 -12.14 1.77 -11.52
C SER A 107 -13.09 0.84 -10.77
N TYR A 108 -13.89 1.39 -9.84
CA TYR A 108 -14.99 0.72 -9.18
C TYR A 108 -16.17 1.67 -9.02
N GLY A 109 -17.40 1.11 -9.06
CA GLY A 109 -18.64 1.83 -8.79
C GLY A 109 -19.28 2.51 -10.00
N LYS A 110 -20.48 3.05 -9.79
CA LYS A 110 -21.23 3.87 -10.74
C LYS A 110 -21.88 5.06 -10.05
N ASN A 111 -22.36 6.05 -10.82
CA ASN A 111 -23.02 7.26 -10.31
C ASN A 111 -22.19 7.94 -9.20
N ILE A 112 -20.87 7.99 -9.38
CA ILE A 112 -19.94 8.56 -8.43
C ILE A 112 -20.11 10.09 -8.41
N THR A 113 -20.37 10.64 -7.22
CA THR A 113 -20.50 12.07 -6.97
C THR A 113 -19.56 12.51 -5.86
N GLY A 114 -19.32 13.81 -5.71
CA GLY A 114 -18.37 14.39 -4.78
C GLY A 114 -17.25 15.10 -5.51
N GLN A 115 -16.31 15.64 -4.75
CA GLN A 115 -15.17 16.39 -5.28
C GLN A 115 -13.85 15.75 -4.87
N LEU A 116 -12.89 15.82 -5.76
CA LEU A 116 -11.53 15.30 -5.55
C LEU A 116 -10.53 16.39 -5.89
N PHE A 117 -9.59 16.64 -4.97
CA PHE A 117 -8.53 17.63 -5.16
C PHE A 117 -7.17 16.95 -4.99
N ILE A 118 -6.24 17.25 -5.90
CA ILE A 118 -4.84 16.83 -5.81
C ILE A 118 -3.99 18.09 -5.81
N ASN A 119 -3.13 18.26 -4.79
CA ASN A 119 -2.32 19.46 -4.59
C ASN A 119 -3.17 20.75 -4.66
N GLY A 120 -4.36 20.75 -4.03
CA GLY A 120 -5.29 21.87 -3.97
C GLY A 120 -6.04 22.19 -5.28
N LYS A 121 -5.86 21.40 -6.34
CA LYS A 121 -6.57 21.56 -7.62
C LYS A 121 -7.65 20.49 -7.76
N GLU A 122 -8.87 20.93 -8.06
CA GLU A 122 -9.97 20.01 -8.36
C GLU A 122 -9.67 19.22 -9.64
N VAL A 123 -9.87 17.90 -9.58
CA VAL A 123 -9.61 16.98 -10.70
C VAL A 123 -10.84 16.13 -11.00
N HIS A 124 -11.08 15.89 -12.29
CA HIS A 124 -12.16 15.05 -12.77
C HIS A 124 -11.58 13.84 -13.49
N LEU A 125 -11.41 12.76 -12.76
CA LEU A 125 -10.77 11.53 -13.25
C LEU A 125 -11.82 10.66 -13.96
N LYS A 126 -11.68 10.49 -15.28
CA LYS A 126 -12.62 9.68 -16.08
C LYS A 126 -12.23 8.20 -16.15
N ASN A 127 -10.97 7.90 -15.95
CA ASN A 127 -10.39 6.56 -15.99
C ASN A 127 -9.02 6.56 -15.30
N GLU A 128 -8.40 5.38 -15.19
CA GLU A 128 -7.12 5.16 -14.53
C GLU A 128 -5.98 5.94 -15.22
N LYS A 129 -5.99 6.07 -16.55
CA LYS A 129 -4.99 6.86 -17.27
C LYS A 129 -5.03 8.33 -16.85
N ALA A 130 -6.23 8.89 -16.66
CA ALA A 130 -6.40 10.25 -16.16
C ALA A 130 -5.92 10.38 -14.70
N ALA A 131 -6.12 9.35 -13.86
CA ALA A 131 -5.63 9.32 -12.49
C ALA A 131 -4.10 9.33 -12.43
N ILE A 132 -3.45 8.48 -13.23
CA ILE A 132 -1.99 8.44 -13.34
C ILE A 132 -1.43 9.79 -13.84
N ALA A 133 -2.07 10.39 -14.85
CA ALA A 133 -1.66 11.70 -15.37
C ALA A 133 -1.83 12.83 -14.34
N ALA A 134 -2.80 12.71 -13.44
CA ALA A 134 -3.01 13.64 -12.32
C ALA A 134 -2.07 13.40 -11.12
N GLY A 135 -1.19 12.41 -11.19
CA GLY A 135 -0.24 12.07 -10.12
C GLY A 135 -0.80 11.14 -9.05
N LEU A 136 -1.85 10.37 -9.34
CA LEU A 136 -2.39 9.38 -8.43
C LEU A 136 -1.95 7.98 -8.84
N ALA A 137 -1.53 7.15 -7.86
CA ALA A 137 -1.21 5.75 -8.07
C ALA A 137 -1.96 4.86 -7.08
N TYR A 138 -2.20 3.61 -7.48
CA TYR A 138 -2.93 2.63 -6.68
C TYR A 138 -2.28 1.25 -6.75
N VAL A 139 -1.73 0.84 -5.62
CA VAL A 139 -1.22 -0.52 -5.42
C VAL A 139 -2.38 -1.39 -4.93
N THR A 140 -2.76 -2.33 -5.74
CA THR A 140 -3.92 -3.21 -5.50
C THR A 140 -3.63 -4.30 -4.47
N GLU A 141 -4.66 -4.73 -3.73
CA GLU A 141 -4.62 -5.86 -2.81
C GLU A 141 -4.16 -7.16 -3.49
N ASP A 142 -4.72 -7.47 -4.66
CA ASP A 142 -4.31 -8.64 -5.45
C ASP A 142 -3.28 -8.26 -6.52
N ARG A 143 -1.99 -8.40 -6.13
CA ARG A 143 -0.88 -8.13 -7.04
C ARG A 143 -0.82 -9.06 -8.24
N LYS A 144 -1.34 -10.30 -8.12
CA LYS A 144 -1.22 -11.33 -9.16
C LYS A 144 -2.27 -11.17 -10.25
N GLU A 145 -3.50 -10.81 -9.89
CA GLU A 145 -4.59 -10.64 -10.85
C GLU A 145 -4.68 -9.22 -11.40
N ASN A 146 -4.45 -8.22 -10.54
CA ASN A 146 -4.71 -6.82 -10.87
C ASN A 146 -3.46 -5.93 -10.87
N GLY A 147 -2.35 -6.41 -10.31
CA GLY A 147 -1.16 -5.60 -10.11
C GLY A 147 -0.06 -5.80 -11.15
N LEU A 148 0.20 -7.05 -11.52
CA LEU A 148 1.33 -7.46 -12.36
C LEU A 148 0.86 -8.33 -13.52
N VAL A 149 1.59 -8.30 -14.63
CA VAL A 149 1.42 -9.26 -15.72
C VAL A 149 2.47 -10.36 -15.51
N LEU A 150 2.05 -11.47 -14.86
CA LEU A 150 2.95 -12.50 -14.34
C LEU A 150 3.82 -13.18 -15.40
N SER A 151 3.34 -13.24 -16.65
CA SER A 151 4.07 -13.81 -17.80
C SER A 151 5.11 -12.87 -18.40
N GLN A 152 5.01 -11.56 -18.12
CA GLN A 152 5.94 -10.55 -18.62
C GLN A 152 7.15 -10.41 -17.71
N THR A 153 8.21 -9.79 -18.23
CA THR A 153 9.45 -9.53 -17.53
C THR A 153 9.29 -8.51 -16.39
N ILE A 154 10.23 -8.52 -15.45
CA ILE A 154 10.35 -7.48 -14.43
C ILE A 154 10.49 -6.11 -15.10
N ARG A 155 11.28 -6.01 -16.16
CA ARG A 155 11.49 -4.80 -16.95
C ARG A 155 10.17 -4.21 -17.46
N GLU A 156 9.38 -5.01 -18.18
CA GLU A 156 8.10 -4.58 -18.73
C GLU A 156 7.10 -4.19 -17.63
N ASN A 157 7.01 -4.97 -16.54
CA ASN A 157 6.16 -4.64 -15.41
C ASN A 157 6.55 -3.34 -14.73
N THR A 158 7.85 -3.04 -14.61
CA THR A 158 8.34 -1.81 -13.95
C THR A 158 7.92 -0.55 -14.71
N THR A 159 7.85 -0.59 -16.03
CA THR A 159 7.67 0.62 -16.86
C THR A 159 6.25 0.83 -17.38
N MET A 160 5.41 -0.22 -17.34
CA MET A 160 4.09 -0.23 -18.02
C MET A 160 3.12 0.88 -17.56
N ALA A 161 3.24 1.39 -16.32
CA ALA A 161 2.33 2.41 -15.82
C ALA A 161 2.51 3.76 -16.52
N LYS A 162 3.67 4.04 -17.10
CA LYS A 162 4.00 5.32 -17.74
C LYS A 162 5.01 5.17 -18.86
N LEU A 163 4.69 4.31 -19.85
CA LEU A 163 5.57 3.99 -20.99
C LEU A 163 6.02 5.22 -21.78
N GLU A 164 5.22 6.28 -21.82
CA GLU A 164 5.57 7.52 -22.49
C GLU A 164 6.88 8.15 -21.99
N LYS A 165 7.31 7.87 -20.77
CA LYS A 165 8.59 8.36 -20.22
C LYS A 165 9.82 7.76 -20.93
N ILE A 166 9.66 6.59 -21.52
CA ILE A 166 10.72 5.83 -22.18
C ILE A 166 10.46 5.63 -23.69
N CYS A 167 9.44 6.33 -24.23
CA CYS A 167 9.14 6.29 -25.65
C CYS A 167 9.85 7.42 -26.41
N LYS A 168 10.49 7.08 -27.54
CA LYS A 168 10.99 8.04 -28.53
C LYS A 168 10.18 7.90 -29.81
N HIS A 169 9.53 8.97 -30.25
CA HIS A 169 8.67 8.97 -31.45
C HIS A 169 7.57 7.87 -31.46
N GLY A 170 7.04 7.55 -30.28
CA GLY A 170 5.99 6.53 -30.11
C GLY A 170 6.50 5.07 -30.05
N ILE A 171 7.81 4.87 -30.06
CA ILE A 171 8.45 3.55 -29.94
C ILE A 171 9.17 3.50 -28.58
N VAL A 172 9.02 2.39 -27.85
CA VAL A 172 9.72 2.16 -26.58
C VAL A 172 11.22 2.02 -26.84
N ASP A 173 12.03 2.80 -26.13
CA ASP A 173 13.47 2.66 -26.10
C ASP A 173 13.85 1.51 -25.17
N MET A 174 14.17 0.35 -25.74
CA MET A 174 14.46 -0.89 -25.00
C MET A 174 15.69 -0.78 -24.10
N ASP A 175 16.69 0.02 -24.47
CA ASP A 175 17.90 0.20 -23.66
C ASP A 175 17.61 1.09 -22.46
N GLU A 176 16.82 2.15 -22.64
CA GLU A 176 16.36 3.00 -21.53
C GLU A 176 15.41 2.23 -20.61
N GLU A 177 14.50 1.43 -21.16
CA GLU A 177 13.62 0.57 -20.37
C GLU A 177 14.40 -0.38 -19.46
N ARG A 178 15.43 -1.05 -20.02
CA ARG A 178 16.29 -1.96 -19.25
C ARG A 178 17.05 -1.21 -18.16
N LYS A 179 17.60 -0.06 -18.48
CA LYS A 179 18.33 0.78 -17.51
C LYS A 179 17.43 1.22 -16.35
N VAL A 180 16.19 1.65 -16.64
CA VAL A 180 15.19 1.99 -15.62
C VAL A 180 14.87 0.79 -14.74
N ALA A 181 14.67 -0.39 -15.33
CA ALA A 181 14.35 -1.59 -14.56
C ALA A 181 15.49 -2.05 -13.64
N GLU A 182 16.76 -1.94 -14.11
CA GLU A 182 17.93 -2.24 -13.28
C GLU A 182 18.07 -1.23 -12.13
N ASP A 183 17.86 0.07 -12.38
CA ASP A 183 17.86 1.11 -11.36
C ASP A 183 16.81 0.84 -10.26
N TYR A 184 15.59 0.48 -10.65
CA TYR A 184 14.55 0.09 -9.69
C TYR A 184 14.84 -1.24 -9.00
N ARG A 185 15.44 -2.22 -9.67
CA ARG A 185 15.90 -3.46 -9.04
C ARG A 185 16.86 -3.19 -7.89
N GLU A 186 17.83 -2.29 -8.11
CA GLU A 186 18.80 -1.88 -7.08
C GLU A 186 18.12 -1.08 -5.96
N LYS A 187 17.36 -0.04 -6.29
CA LYS A 187 16.66 0.82 -5.31
C LYS A 187 15.73 0.07 -4.37
N MET A 188 15.04 -0.94 -4.91
CA MET A 188 14.09 -1.78 -4.16
C MET A 188 14.74 -3.03 -3.57
N HIS A 189 16.02 -3.25 -3.81
CA HIS A 189 16.71 -4.49 -3.43
C HIS A 189 15.94 -5.75 -3.88
N THR A 190 15.45 -5.74 -5.14
CA THR A 190 14.69 -6.85 -5.71
C THR A 190 15.62 -8.01 -6.02
N LYS A 191 15.41 -9.14 -5.36
CA LYS A 191 16.25 -10.34 -5.57
C LYS A 191 15.78 -11.07 -6.83
N CYS A 192 16.52 -10.94 -7.91
CA CYS A 192 16.33 -11.66 -9.17
C CYS A 192 17.66 -11.80 -9.91
N PRO A 193 17.86 -12.84 -10.73
CA PRO A 193 19.07 -13.00 -11.54
C PRO A 193 19.19 -11.96 -12.67
N SER A 194 18.04 -11.51 -13.21
CA SER A 194 17.97 -10.51 -14.30
C SER A 194 16.59 -9.88 -14.34
N VAL A 195 16.50 -8.63 -14.78
CA VAL A 195 15.21 -7.93 -15.04
C VAL A 195 14.46 -8.51 -16.23
N GLU A 196 15.09 -9.36 -17.04
CA GLU A 196 14.45 -10.11 -18.14
C GLU A 196 13.70 -11.37 -17.66
N GLN A 197 13.81 -11.73 -16.38
CA GLN A 197 13.04 -12.83 -15.80
C GLN A 197 11.56 -12.46 -15.73
N ALA A 198 10.67 -13.44 -16.01
CA ALA A 198 9.24 -13.29 -15.79
C ALA A 198 8.95 -13.03 -14.30
N VAL A 199 8.12 -12.03 -14.00
CA VAL A 199 7.82 -11.62 -12.62
C VAL A 199 7.09 -12.72 -11.84
N GLY A 200 6.37 -13.61 -12.54
CA GLY A 200 5.71 -14.76 -11.92
C GLY A 200 6.64 -15.73 -11.19
N ASN A 201 7.93 -15.74 -11.53
CA ASN A 201 8.94 -16.62 -10.92
C ASN A 201 9.55 -16.03 -9.63
N LEU A 202 9.16 -14.82 -9.24
CA LEU A 202 9.64 -14.18 -8.02
C LEU A 202 8.84 -14.63 -6.78
N SER A 203 9.49 -14.54 -5.60
CA SER A 203 8.78 -14.63 -4.31
C SER A 203 7.77 -13.49 -4.15
N GLY A 204 6.77 -13.68 -3.26
CA GLY A 204 5.72 -12.68 -3.03
C GLY A 204 6.27 -11.30 -2.66
N GLY A 205 7.29 -11.22 -1.80
CA GLY A 205 7.92 -9.96 -1.43
C GLY A 205 8.64 -9.28 -2.60
N ASN A 206 9.31 -10.05 -3.47
CA ASN A 206 9.95 -9.47 -4.67
C ASN A 206 8.92 -9.05 -5.72
N GLN A 207 7.80 -9.78 -5.88
CA GLN A 207 6.68 -9.34 -6.72
C GLN A 207 6.11 -8.00 -6.23
N GLN A 208 5.94 -7.84 -4.91
CA GLN A 208 5.45 -6.59 -4.31
C GLN A 208 6.40 -5.42 -4.59
N LYS A 209 7.71 -5.65 -4.52
CA LYS A 209 8.73 -4.65 -4.85
C LYS A 209 8.65 -4.22 -6.33
N VAL A 210 8.44 -5.16 -7.25
CA VAL A 210 8.22 -4.84 -8.68
C VAL A 210 6.93 -4.03 -8.86
N LEU A 211 5.85 -4.38 -8.16
CA LEU A 211 4.61 -3.64 -8.20
C LEU A 211 4.78 -2.20 -7.70
N LEU A 212 5.53 -2.01 -6.60
CA LEU A 212 5.89 -0.67 -6.12
C LEU A 212 6.78 0.06 -7.11
N SER A 213 7.78 -0.61 -7.71
CA SER A 213 8.65 -0.03 -8.74
C SER A 213 7.84 0.53 -9.91
N LYS A 214 6.82 -0.21 -10.38
CA LYS A 214 5.90 0.22 -11.43
C LYS A 214 5.24 1.56 -11.11
N TRP A 215 4.74 1.71 -9.89
CA TRP A 215 4.06 2.93 -9.49
C TRP A 215 5.02 4.07 -9.17
N MET A 216 6.17 3.78 -8.58
CA MET A 216 7.21 4.79 -8.34
C MET A 216 7.82 5.31 -9.64
N PHE A 217 7.94 4.48 -10.68
CA PHE A 217 8.33 4.93 -12.01
C PHE A 217 7.33 5.94 -12.60
N ALA A 218 6.06 5.80 -12.30
CA ALA A 218 5.05 6.77 -12.69
C ALA A 218 5.22 8.14 -11.99
N ASP A 219 5.98 8.19 -10.86
CA ASP A 219 6.24 9.37 -10.03
C ASP A 219 4.97 10.04 -9.53
N PRO A 220 4.18 9.36 -8.68
CA PRO A 220 2.93 9.90 -8.18
C PRO A 220 3.16 10.96 -7.11
N GLU A 221 2.19 11.88 -6.98
CA GLU A 221 2.07 12.80 -5.85
C GLU A 221 1.37 12.13 -4.66
N VAL A 222 0.42 11.24 -4.96
CA VAL A 222 -0.36 10.48 -3.97
C VAL A 222 -0.32 9.00 -4.32
N LEU A 223 0.08 8.17 -3.36
CA LEU A 223 0.13 6.72 -3.51
C LEU A 223 -0.87 6.06 -2.56
N ILE A 224 -1.84 5.34 -3.11
CA ILE A 224 -2.78 4.50 -2.35
C ILE A 224 -2.23 3.08 -2.34
N LEU A 225 -2.06 2.51 -1.15
CA LEU A 225 -1.56 1.16 -0.90
C LEU A 225 -2.68 0.33 -0.26
N ASP A 226 -3.24 -0.60 -1.01
CA ASP A 226 -4.29 -1.48 -0.53
C ASP A 226 -3.69 -2.84 -0.16
N GLU A 227 -3.67 -3.16 1.15
CA GLU A 227 -3.07 -4.36 1.74
C GLU A 227 -1.63 -4.61 1.23
N PRO A 228 -0.70 -3.62 1.34
CA PRO A 228 0.60 -3.66 0.66
C PRO A 228 1.52 -4.79 1.14
N THR A 229 1.23 -5.37 2.27
CA THR A 229 2.08 -6.38 2.94
C THR A 229 1.42 -7.75 3.01
N ARG A 230 0.24 -7.91 2.38
CA ARG A 230 -0.50 -9.16 2.42
C ARG A 230 0.24 -10.29 1.72
N GLY A 231 0.41 -11.41 2.47
CA GLY A 231 1.00 -12.64 1.93
C GLY A 231 2.49 -12.52 1.60
N ILE A 232 3.22 -11.68 2.33
CA ILE A 232 4.68 -11.58 2.28
C ILE A 232 5.28 -11.83 3.67
N ASP A 233 6.55 -12.19 3.69
CA ASP A 233 7.28 -12.47 4.94
C ASP A 233 7.63 -11.19 5.72
N VAL A 234 7.96 -11.35 7.01
CA VAL A 234 8.24 -10.25 7.95
C VAL A 234 9.39 -9.36 7.46
N GLY A 235 10.43 -9.95 6.86
CA GLY A 235 11.57 -9.19 6.35
C GLY A 235 11.18 -8.30 5.17
N ALA A 236 10.37 -8.85 4.24
CA ALA A 236 9.86 -8.09 3.11
C ALA A 236 8.87 -7.00 3.56
N LYS A 237 8.01 -7.24 4.56
CA LYS A 237 7.15 -6.21 5.16
C LYS A 237 7.95 -5.01 5.62
N TYR A 238 9.02 -5.24 6.40
CA TYR A 238 9.88 -4.17 6.90
C TYR A 238 10.50 -3.32 5.77
N GLU A 239 10.92 -3.97 4.67
CA GLU A 239 11.45 -3.25 3.51
C GLU A 239 10.38 -2.40 2.82
N ILE A 240 9.13 -2.90 2.73
CA ILE A 240 7.99 -2.13 2.19
C ILE A 240 7.70 -0.90 3.06
N TYR A 241 7.71 -1.05 4.39
CA TYR A 241 7.55 0.09 5.31
C TYR A 241 8.66 1.14 5.12
N GLY A 242 9.92 0.70 4.94
CA GLY A 242 11.02 1.60 4.64
C GLY A 242 10.84 2.35 3.31
N ILE A 243 10.22 1.73 2.30
CA ILE A 243 9.88 2.40 1.03
C ILE A 243 8.78 3.46 1.26
N MET A 244 7.75 3.14 2.05
CA MET A 244 6.68 4.10 2.40
C MET A 244 7.25 5.33 3.13
N ASN A 245 8.15 5.12 4.10
CA ASN A 245 8.81 6.20 4.82
C ASN A 245 9.59 7.11 3.87
N LYS A 246 10.39 6.54 2.96
CA LYS A 246 11.12 7.33 1.95
C LYS A 246 10.19 8.16 1.06
N LEU A 247 9.02 7.65 0.70
CA LEU A 247 8.06 8.41 -0.12
C LEU A 247 7.55 9.66 0.60
N VAL A 248 7.17 9.53 1.87
CA VAL A 248 6.70 10.70 2.64
C VAL A 248 7.82 11.67 2.99
N GLU A 249 9.04 11.18 3.22
CA GLU A 249 10.24 12.02 3.37
C GLU A 249 10.51 12.86 2.10
N MET A 250 10.17 12.33 0.93
CA MET A 250 10.21 13.06 -0.36
C MET A 250 9.02 14.02 -0.56
N GLY A 251 8.15 14.17 0.44
CA GLY A 251 6.97 15.04 0.41
C GLY A 251 5.77 14.45 -0.34
N LYS A 252 5.77 13.16 -0.66
CA LYS A 252 4.60 12.48 -1.24
C LYS A 252 3.56 12.20 -0.16
N SER A 253 2.30 12.04 -0.57
CA SER A 253 1.20 11.64 0.30
C SER A 253 0.93 10.15 0.15
N VAL A 254 0.78 9.43 1.25
CA VAL A 254 0.53 7.99 1.24
C VAL A 254 -0.78 7.68 1.96
N ILE A 255 -1.61 6.87 1.33
CA ILE A 255 -2.79 6.24 1.95
C ILE A 255 -2.50 4.76 2.11
N MET A 256 -2.64 4.24 3.32
CA MET A 256 -2.45 2.84 3.64
C MET A 256 -3.76 2.22 4.10
N ILE A 257 -4.25 1.24 3.35
CA ILE A 257 -5.36 0.39 3.76
C ILE A 257 -4.74 -0.92 4.26
N SER A 258 -5.02 -1.31 5.50
CA SER A 258 -4.56 -2.59 6.05
C SER A 258 -5.63 -3.22 6.95
N SER A 259 -5.74 -4.54 6.87
CA SER A 259 -6.52 -5.36 7.80
C SER A 259 -5.72 -5.69 9.08
N GLU A 260 -4.41 -5.45 9.09
CA GLU A 260 -3.55 -5.66 10.24
C GLU A 260 -3.46 -4.37 11.09
N MET A 261 -4.24 -4.29 12.17
CA MET A 261 -4.22 -3.12 13.08
C MET A 261 -2.83 -2.69 13.52
N PRO A 262 -1.89 -3.61 13.87
CA PRO A 262 -0.53 -3.20 14.24
C PRO A 262 0.22 -2.45 13.15
N GLU A 263 -0.06 -2.71 11.86
CA GLU A 263 0.56 -1.99 10.76
C GLU A 263 0.08 -0.53 10.72
N LEU A 264 -1.23 -0.31 10.88
CA LEU A 264 -1.79 1.04 10.90
C LEU A 264 -1.25 1.85 12.09
N LEU A 265 -1.21 1.24 13.28
CA LEU A 265 -0.70 1.88 14.49
C LEU A 265 0.81 2.17 14.43
N GLY A 266 1.59 1.34 13.72
CA GLY A 266 3.05 1.47 13.64
C GLY A 266 3.55 2.30 12.46
N MET A 267 2.74 2.51 11.42
CA MET A 267 3.17 3.17 10.20
C MET A 267 2.49 4.49 9.90
N CYS A 268 1.24 4.67 10.36
CA CYS A 268 0.44 5.85 10.01
C CYS A 268 0.65 7.00 10.97
N ASP A 269 0.42 8.22 10.51
CA ASP A 269 0.38 9.44 11.35
C ASP A 269 -1.02 9.66 11.89
N ARG A 270 -2.03 9.38 11.05
CA ARG A 270 -3.44 9.56 11.32
C ARG A 270 -4.23 8.39 10.74
N ILE A 271 -5.33 8.01 11.38
CA ILE A 271 -6.14 6.85 10.99
C ILE A 271 -7.61 7.27 10.85
N TYR A 272 -8.17 7.09 9.67
CA TYR A 272 -9.62 7.11 9.45
C TYR A 272 -10.21 5.73 9.71
N VAL A 273 -11.30 5.69 10.47
CA VAL A 273 -12.04 4.46 10.76
C VAL A 273 -13.27 4.42 9.86
N MET A 274 -13.38 3.36 9.05
CA MET A 274 -14.53 3.15 8.16
C MET A 274 -15.43 2.03 8.67
N ASN A 275 -16.75 2.27 8.59
CA ASN A 275 -17.76 1.25 8.78
C ASN A 275 -18.92 1.47 7.78
N GLU A 276 -19.39 0.41 7.12
CA GLU A 276 -20.52 0.42 6.17
C GLU A 276 -20.49 1.58 5.14
N GLY A 277 -19.30 1.87 4.60
CA GLY A 277 -19.11 2.91 3.58
C GLY A 277 -19.13 4.36 4.12
N LYS A 278 -18.92 4.55 5.42
CA LYS A 278 -18.79 5.86 6.06
C LYS A 278 -17.51 5.95 6.85
N ILE A 279 -16.98 7.15 7.01
CA ILE A 279 -15.97 7.45 8.03
C ILE A 279 -16.73 7.68 9.35
N VAL A 280 -16.40 6.86 10.35
CA VAL A 280 -17.03 6.87 11.68
C VAL A 280 -16.09 7.39 12.76
N GLY A 281 -14.82 7.62 12.42
CA GLY A 281 -13.83 8.19 13.32
C GLY A 281 -12.58 8.64 12.58
N GLU A 282 -11.87 9.59 13.18
CA GLU A 282 -10.55 10.07 12.80
C GLU A 282 -9.70 10.12 14.07
N LEU A 283 -8.52 9.53 14.05
CA LEU A 283 -7.65 9.36 15.20
C LEU A 283 -6.21 9.73 14.83
N GLU A 284 -5.55 10.50 15.69
CA GLU A 284 -4.09 10.61 15.64
C GLU A 284 -3.47 9.25 16.02
N ALA A 285 -2.48 8.78 15.29
CA ALA A 285 -1.90 7.45 15.53
C ALA A 285 -1.29 7.32 16.94
N SER A 286 -0.77 8.42 17.50
CA SER A 286 -0.24 8.48 18.87
C SER A 286 -1.29 8.21 19.96
N GLU A 287 -2.57 8.43 19.67
CA GLU A 287 -3.71 8.22 20.59
C GLU A 287 -4.51 6.97 20.22
N ALA A 288 -4.28 6.40 19.02
CA ALA A 288 -5.03 5.27 18.51
C ALA A 288 -4.64 3.97 19.21
N THR A 289 -5.65 3.18 19.60
CA THR A 289 -5.50 1.81 20.07
C THR A 289 -6.46 0.90 19.31
N GLN A 290 -6.21 -0.41 19.34
CA GLN A 290 -7.12 -1.38 18.71
C GLN A 290 -8.53 -1.27 19.29
N GLU A 291 -8.65 -1.11 20.62
CA GLU A 291 -9.90 -0.95 21.33
C GLU A 291 -10.64 0.32 20.93
N LEU A 292 -9.91 1.44 20.74
CA LEU A 292 -10.52 2.71 20.35
C LEU A 292 -11.02 2.65 18.90
N ILE A 293 -10.27 2.04 17.99
CA ILE A 293 -10.71 1.80 16.60
C ILE A 293 -11.98 0.94 16.60
N MET A 294 -11.97 -0.19 17.30
CA MET A 294 -13.15 -1.08 17.40
C MET A 294 -14.35 -0.39 18.06
N SER A 295 -14.13 0.44 19.09
CA SER A 295 -15.19 1.22 19.72
C SER A 295 -15.86 2.19 18.73
N ASN A 296 -15.12 2.82 17.82
CA ASN A 296 -15.70 3.69 16.80
C ASN A 296 -16.54 2.92 15.79
N ILE A 297 -16.13 1.71 15.41
CA ILE A 297 -16.89 0.83 14.52
C ILE A 297 -18.22 0.45 15.17
N LEU A 298 -18.18 -0.03 16.42
CA LEU A 298 -19.37 -0.54 17.13
C LEU A 298 -20.38 0.55 17.54
N LYS A 299 -19.95 1.79 17.72
CA LYS A 299 -20.86 2.91 18.05
C LYS A 299 -21.80 3.29 16.92
N ASP A 300 -21.43 3.08 15.66
CA ASP A 300 -22.28 3.39 14.51
C ASP A 300 -23.41 2.38 14.33
N ASP A 301 -23.22 1.13 14.77
CA ASP A 301 -24.24 0.06 14.71
C ASP A 301 -25.43 0.29 15.66
N GLN A 302 -25.37 1.30 16.56
CA GLN A 302 -26.42 1.60 17.55
C GLN A 302 -27.30 2.79 17.15
N LYS A 303 -27.10 3.38 15.97
CA LYS A 303 -27.91 4.48 15.41
C LYS A 303 -28.71 4.03 14.20
#